data_cb5698ffc55acb34bc59f6e1cde932f4
#
_entry.id   cb5698ffc55acb34bc59f6e1cde932f4
#
_cell.length_a   1.000
_cell.length_b   1.000
_cell.length_c   1.000
_cell.angle_alpha   90.00
_cell.angle_beta   90.00
_cell.angle_gamma   90.00
#
_symmetry.space_group_name_H-M   'P 1'
#
loop_
_entity.id
_entity.type
_entity.pdbx_description
1 polymer ?
#
loop_
_entity_poly.entity_id
_entity_poly.type
_entity_poly.pdbx_seq_one_letter_code
_entity_poly.pdbx_strand_id
1 'polypeptide(L)'
;MLNQFSRTELLLGKEALDKLAGSRVAVFGIGGVGGYVCEALVRSGVGEFDLVDDDKVCLTNLNRQIIATRKTIGKYKVEVMRDRILEINPDAKVNVHKCFFLPENAYEFPFEEYDYIVDAVDTVTAKISLVMAAKEKNVPIISSMGAGNKLDPSQFKVADIYKTKVCPLAKVMRRELKKRRVKKLKVVYSEEMPIKPKDDMANNCRTNCICPPGAQHKCTEKRAIPGSTAFVPSVAGLIIAGEVVKDLCKA
;
A
#
# COMPACT_ATOMS: atom_id res chain seq x y z
N MET A 1 22.85 -15.68 17.79
CA MET A 1 22.49 -16.82 16.89
C MET A 1 22.06 -16.25 15.56
N LEU A 2 22.45 -16.83 14.42
CA LEU A 2 22.00 -16.36 13.10
C LEU A 2 20.49 -16.59 12.95
N ASN A 3 19.77 -15.60 12.39
CA ASN A 3 18.35 -15.65 12.10
C ASN A 3 18.04 -14.99 10.74
N GLN A 4 16.78 -14.95 10.35
CA GLN A 4 16.33 -14.38 9.06
C GLN A 4 16.66 -12.89 8.88
N PHE A 5 16.94 -12.16 9.96
CA PHE A 5 17.23 -10.73 9.94
C PHE A 5 18.74 -10.40 10.08
N SER A 6 19.60 -11.41 10.22
CA SER A 6 21.04 -11.19 10.50
C SER A 6 21.72 -10.30 9.46
N ARG A 7 21.36 -10.37 8.19
CA ARG A 7 21.88 -9.48 7.15
C ARG A 7 21.37 -8.04 7.24
N THR A 8 20.14 -7.87 7.70
CA THR A 8 19.54 -6.55 7.96
C THR A 8 20.25 -5.92 9.17
N GLU A 9 20.55 -6.72 10.21
CA GLU A 9 21.29 -6.28 11.40
C GLU A 9 22.68 -5.72 11.08
N LEU A 10 23.39 -6.31 10.11
CA LEU A 10 24.69 -5.79 9.66
C LEU A 10 24.62 -4.37 9.09
N LEU A 11 23.47 -3.94 8.57
CA LEU A 11 23.29 -2.61 7.99
C LEU A 11 22.66 -1.62 8.98
N LEU A 12 21.67 -2.07 9.76
CA LEU A 12 20.89 -1.19 10.61
C LEU A 12 21.31 -1.21 12.07
N GLY A 13 21.99 -2.28 12.51
CA GLY A 13 22.35 -2.52 13.90
C GLY A 13 21.20 -3.18 14.70
N LYS A 14 21.55 -3.69 15.88
CA LYS A 14 20.62 -4.43 16.75
C LYS A 14 19.48 -3.54 17.26
N GLU A 15 19.79 -2.33 17.71
CA GLU A 15 18.80 -1.38 18.26
C GLU A 15 17.69 -1.08 17.25
N ALA A 16 18.04 -0.91 15.97
CA ALA A 16 17.08 -0.70 14.90
C ALA A 16 16.18 -1.94 14.67
N LEU A 17 16.75 -3.15 14.75
CA LEU A 17 15.95 -4.37 14.66
C LEU A 17 15.01 -4.55 15.85
N ASP A 18 15.47 -4.26 17.06
CA ASP A 18 14.65 -4.32 18.27
C ASP A 18 13.48 -3.30 18.15
N LYS A 19 13.75 -2.11 17.61
CA LYS A 19 12.71 -1.10 17.33
C LYS A 19 11.70 -1.59 16.28
N LEU A 20 12.17 -2.17 15.16
CA LEU A 20 11.31 -2.70 14.11
C LEU A 20 10.44 -3.86 14.63
N ALA A 21 11.02 -4.76 15.42
CA ALA A 21 10.30 -5.88 16.02
C ALA A 21 9.18 -5.43 16.97
N GLY A 22 9.35 -4.30 17.64
CA GLY A 22 8.34 -3.68 18.48
C GLY A 22 7.38 -2.74 17.75
N SER A 23 7.56 -2.49 16.44
CA SER A 23 6.76 -1.53 15.70
C SER A 23 5.50 -2.16 15.11
N ARG A 24 4.38 -1.42 15.20
CA ARG A 24 3.07 -1.74 14.61
C ARG A 24 2.77 -0.84 13.41
N VAL A 25 2.67 -1.45 12.23
CA VAL A 25 2.45 -0.72 10.97
C VAL A 25 1.10 -1.09 10.37
N ALA A 26 0.26 -0.08 10.13
CA ALA A 26 -1.01 -0.25 9.43
C ALA A 26 -0.83 -0.03 7.93
N VAL A 27 -1.24 -1.02 7.11
CA VAL A 27 -1.18 -0.94 5.65
C VAL A 27 -2.59 -0.97 5.08
N PHE A 28 -3.02 0.14 4.54
CA PHE A 28 -4.31 0.31 3.90
C PHE A 28 -4.19 0.10 2.40
N GLY A 29 -4.86 -0.96 1.89
CA GLY A 29 -4.81 -1.43 0.51
C GLY A 29 -3.72 -2.48 0.28
N ILE A 30 -4.12 -3.76 0.13
CA ILE A 30 -3.22 -4.92 -0.10
C ILE A 30 -3.23 -5.29 -1.59
N GLY A 31 -2.99 -4.29 -2.43
CA GLY A 31 -2.90 -4.43 -3.88
C GLY A 31 -1.47 -4.62 -4.40
N GLY A 32 -1.25 -4.10 -5.63
CA GLY A 32 0.06 -4.19 -6.29
C GLY A 32 1.18 -3.37 -5.62
N VAL A 33 0.83 -2.35 -4.83
CA VAL A 33 1.78 -1.56 -4.03
C VAL A 33 1.84 -2.11 -2.61
N GLY A 34 0.70 -2.14 -1.88
CA GLY A 34 0.68 -2.51 -0.47
C GLY A 34 1.14 -3.94 -0.19
N GLY A 35 0.88 -4.89 -1.11
CA GLY A 35 1.42 -6.25 -0.97
C GLY A 35 2.95 -6.28 -0.92
N TYR A 36 3.63 -5.49 -1.76
CA TYR A 36 5.10 -5.39 -1.73
C TYR A 36 5.61 -4.54 -0.56
N VAL A 37 4.81 -3.61 -0.05
CA VAL A 37 5.12 -2.94 1.23
C VAL A 37 5.16 -3.97 2.36
N CYS A 38 4.12 -4.77 2.52
CA CYS A 38 4.07 -5.80 3.57
C CYS A 38 5.22 -6.81 3.44
N GLU A 39 5.50 -7.28 2.21
CA GLU A 39 6.61 -8.19 1.91
C GLU A 39 7.96 -7.63 2.38
N ALA A 40 8.25 -6.38 2.06
CA ALA A 40 9.52 -5.76 2.42
C ALA A 40 9.60 -5.43 3.92
N LEU A 41 8.51 -4.98 4.54
CA LEU A 41 8.48 -4.67 5.97
C LEU A 41 8.68 -5.91 6.83
N VAL A 42 8.00 -7.03 6.53
CA VAL A 42 8.19 -8.27 7.30
C VAL A 42 9.61 -8.82 7.16
N ARG A 43 10.21 -8.71 5.96
CA ARG A 43 11.62 -9.12 5.73
C ARG A 43 12.64 -8.17 6.38
N SER A 44 12.21 -6.96 6.72
CA SER A 44 13.03 -5.99 7.45
C SER A 44 12.92 -6.13 8.97
N GLY A 45 11.98 -6.95 9.48
CA GLY A 45 11.85 -7.23 10.90
C GLY A 45 10.71 -6.50 11.62
N VAL A 46 9.80 -5.82 10.89
CA VAL A 46 8.59 -5.25 11.50
C VAL A 46 7.76 -6.36 12.14
N GLY A 47 7.38 -6.18 13.41
CA GLY A 47 6.79 -7.21 14.25
C GLY A 47 5.26 -7.23 14.30
N GLU A 48 4.57 -6.11 13.99
CA GLU A 48 3.11 -6.07 14.03
C GLU A 48 2.51 -5.36 12.82
N PHE A 49 1.44 -5.93 12.27
CA PHE A 49 0.77 -5.46 11.07
C PHE A 49 -0.74 -5.34 11.27
N ASP A 50 -1.32 -4.24 10.80
CA ASP A 50 -2.75 -4.14 10.53
C ASP A 50 -2.97 -4.07 9.03
N LEU A 51 -3.64 -5.06 8.46
CA LEU A 51 -3.89 -5.19 7.03
C LEU A 51 -5.34 -4.85 6.72
N VAL A 52 -5.56 -3.83 5.91
CA VAL A 52 -6.91 -3.32 5.61
C VAL A 52 -7.17 -3.39 4.10
N ASP A 53 -8.08 -4.25 3.67
CA ASP A 53 -8.54 -4.39 2.27
C ASP A 53 -9.80 -5.27 2.27
N ASP A 54 -10.85 -4.88 1.55
CA ASP A 54 -12.11 -5.63 1.44
C ASP A 54 -12.14 -6.60 0.26
N ASP A 55 -11.18 -6.48 -0.65
CA ASP A 55 -11.15 -7.24 -1.88
C ASP A 55 -10.72 -8.71 -1.70
N LYS A 56 -11.22 -9.54 -2.60
CA LYS A 56 -10.69 -10.89 -2.84
C LYS A 56 -9.69 -10.88 -4.01
N VAL A 57 -8.77 -11.84 -4.00
CA VAL A 57 -7.84 -12.05 -5.11
C VAL A 57 -8.62 -12.39 -6.38
N CYS A 58 -8.42 -11.62 -7.44
CA CYS A 58 -9.02 -11.83 -8.77
C CYS A 58 -7.95 -12.33 -9.76
N LEU A 59 -8.36 -13.05 -10.80
CA LEU A 59 -7.47 -13.53 -11.84
C LEU A 59 -6.62 -12.40 -12.47
N THR A 60 -7.20 -11.22 -12.69
CA THR A 60 -6.50 -10.05 -13.24
C THR A 60 -5.47 -9.42 -12.30
N ASN A 61 -5.38 -9.89 -11.06
CA ASN A 61 -4.37 -9.44 -10.10
C ASN A 61 -3.03 -10.18 -10.24
N LEU A 62 -3.03 -11.36 -10.90
CA LEU A 62 -1.86 -12.23 -11.02
C LEU A 62 -0.67 -11.55 -11.71
N ASN A 63 -0.93 -10.57 -12.55
CA ASN A 63 0.12 -9.87 -13.28
C ASN A 63 0.97 -8.93 -12.42
N ARG A 64 0.51 -8.57 -11.18
CA ARG A 64 1.21 -7.53 -10.39
C ARG A 64 1.11 -7.64 -8.87
N GLN A 65 0.20 -8.44 -8.32
CA GLN A 65 0.02 -8.55 -6.87
C GLN A 65 0.76 -9.78 -6.36
N ILE A 66 1.69 -9.62 -5.42
CA ILE A 66 2.55 -10.71 -4.92
C ILE A 66 1.77 -11.85 -4.28
N ILE A 67 0.62 -11.55 -3.67
CA ILE A 67 -0.28 -12.52 -3.05
C ILE A 67 -1.16 -13.27 -4.04
N ALA A 68 -1.22 -12.77 -5.29
CA ALA A 68 -2.13 -13.34 -6.29
C ALA A 68 -1.46 -14.47 -7.05
N THR A 69 -1.96 -15.68 -6.82
CA THR A 69 -1.59 -16.91 -7.52
C THR A 69 -2.87 -17.64 -7.91
N ARG A 70 -2.77 -18.65 -8.78
CA ARG A 70 -3.93 -19.49 -9.12
C ARG A 70 -4.55 -20.17 -7.89
N LYS A 71 -3.76 -20.47 -6.85
CA LYS A 71 -4.21 -21.10 -5.60
C LYS A 71 -4.92 -20.14 -4.65
N THR A 72 -4.73 -18.83 -4.83
CA THR A 72 -5.27 -17.80 -3.93
C THR A 72 -6.48 -17.06 -4.49
N ILE A 73 -6.85 -17.27 -5.76
CA ILE A 73 -8.04 -16.68 -6.37
C ILE A 73 -9.28 -16.96 -5.52
N GLY A 74 -10.07 -15.91 -5.23
CA GLY A 74 -11.29 -15.98 -4.43
C GLY A 74 -11.09 -15.84 -2.92
N LYS A 75 -9.86 -15.93 -2.40
CA LYS A 75 -9.54 -15.66 -0.98
C LYS A 75 -9.43 -14.16 -0.73
N TYR A 76 -9.71 -13.71 0.50
CA TYR A 76 -9.48 -12.32 0.89
C TYR A 76 -8.00 -11.97 0.83
N LYS A 77 -7.67 -10.81 0.26
CA LYS A 77 -6.28 -10.36 0.10
C LYS A 77 -5.56 -10.25 1.45
N VAL A 78 -6.23 -9.70 2.45
CA VAL A 78 -5.66 -9.54 3.80
C VAL A 78 -5.32 -10.89 4.46
N GLU A 79 -6.14 -11.93 4.24
CA GLU A 79 -5.86 -13.27 4.77
C GLU A 79 -4.66 -13.91 4.08
N VAL A 80 -4.60 -13.81 2.74
CA VAL A 80 -3.47 -14.36 1.98
C VAL A 80 -2.17 -13.65 2.35
N MET A 81 -2.23 -12.32 2.59
CA MET A 81 -1.05 -11.57 3.01
C MET A 81 -0.64 -11.90 4.45
N ARG A 82 -1.59 -12.08 5.37
CA ARG A 82 -1.31 -12.57 6.73
C ARG A 82 -0.56 -13.89 6.69
N ASP A 83 -1.09 -14.87 5.96
CA ASP A 83 -0.48 -16.20 5.88
C ASP A 83 0.94 -16.11 5.33
N ARG A 84 1.15 -15.26 4.32
CA ARG A 84 2.48 -15.00 3.75
C ARG A 84 3.44 -14.31 4.74
N ILE A 85 2.97 -13.35 5.54
CA ILE A 85 3.77 -12.71 6.58
C ILE A 85 4.22 -13.75 7.61
N LEU A 86 3.31 -14.62 8.06
CA LEU A 86 3.61 -15.66 9.05
C LEU A 86 4.53 -16.76 8.52
N GLU A 87 4.52 -17.05 7.21
CA GLU A 87 5.50 -17.94 6.58
C GLU A 87 6.93 -17.33 6.58
N ILE A 88 7.06 -15.99 6.56
CA ILE A 88 8.35 -15.29 6.57
C ILE A 88 8.84 -15.03 7.99
N ASN A 89 7.94 -14.54 8.84
CA ASN A 89 8.19 -14.26 10.25
C ASN A 89 7.06 -14.84 11.12
N PRO A 90 7.22 -16.06 11.65
CA PRO A 90 6.20 -16.71 12.48
C PRO A 90 5.86 -15.95 13.77
N ASP A 91 6.77 -15.11 14.26
CA ASP A 91 6.60 -14.33 15.50
C ASP A 91 5.83 -13.03 15.26
N ALA A 92 5.54 -12.66 14.01
CA ALA A 92 4.81 -11.44 13.70
C ALA A 92 3.34 -11.53 14.14
N LYS A 93 2.81 -10.42 14.64
CA LYS A 93 1.38 -10.27 14.91
C LYS A 93 0.71 -9.66 13.68
N VAL A 94 -0.40 -10.24 13.23
CA VAL A 94 -1.09 -9.76 12.03
C VAL A 94 -2.60 -9.66 12.29
N ASN A 95 -3.08 -8.43 12.35
CA ASN A 95 -4.50 -8.10 12.46
C ASN A 95 -5.07 -7.91 11.05
N VAL A 96 -6.19 -8.54 10.72
CA VAL A 96 -6.83 -8.47 9.39
C VAL A 96 -8.18 -7.77 9.48
N HIS A 97 -8.35 -6.75 8.64
CA HIS A 97 -9.58 -5.96 8.53
C HIS A 97 -10.15 -6.13 7.11
N LYS A 98 -11.22 -6.94 7.00
CA LYS A 98 -11.90 -7.23 5.72
C LYS A 98 -12.93 -6.14 5.42
N CYS A 99 -12.50 -4.90 5.33
CA CYS A 99 -13.37 -3.77 5.11
C CYS A 99 -12.72 -2.74 4.18
N PHE A 100 -13.57 -1.98 3.51
CA PHE A 100 -13.15 -0.79 2.78
C PHE A 100 -13.04 0.36 3.79
N PHE A 101 -11.89 1.03 3.80
CA PHE A 101 -11.69 2.17 4.69
C PHE A 101 -12.44 3.41 4.17
N LEU A 102 -13.30 3.94 5.00
CA LEU A 102 -14.10 5.16 4.77
C LEU A 102 -14.04 6.06 6.01
N PRO A 103 -14.38 7.37 5.87
CA PRO A 103 -14.50 8.26 7.04
C PRO A 103 -15.43 7.72 8.12
N GLU A 104 -16.51 7.04 7.71
CA GLU A 104 -17.56 6.53 8.59
C GLU A 104 -17.11 5.39 9.50
N ASN A 105 -16.09 4.62 9.11
CA ASN A 105 -15.54 3.52 9.92
C ASN A 105 -14.14 3.81 10.48
N ALA A 106 -13.67 5.05 10.37
CA ALA A 106 -12.35 5.42 10.88
C ALA A 106 -12.19 5.20 12.39
N TYR A 107 -13.28 5.28 13.15
CA TYR A 107 -13.30 5.07 14.59
C TYR A 107 -13.03 3.60 15.02
N GLU A 108 -13.16 2.65 14.09
CA GLU A 108 -12.89 1.23 14.33
C GLU A 108 -11.38 0.90 14.39
N PHE A 109 -10.54 1.86 13.99
CA PHE A 109 -9.09 1.68 13.90
C PHE A 109 -8.37 2.39 15.04
N PRO A 110 -7.49 1.70 15.77
CA PRO A 110 -6.73 2.27 16.87
C PRO A 110 -5.55 3.10 16.34
N PHE A 111 -5.82 4.22 15.68
CA PHE A 111 -4.79 5.04 15.04
C PHE A 111 -3.66 5.43 15.98
N GLU A 112 -3.95 5.70 17.26
CA GLU A 112 -2.97 6.07 18.29
C GLU A 112 -2.00 4.93 18.68
N GLU A 113 -2.32 3.69 18.31
CA GLU A 113 -1.46 2.53 18.58
C GLU A 113 -0.51 2.23 17.41
N TYR A 114 -0.66 2.90 16.27
CA TYR A 114 0.19 2.69 15.12
C TYR A 114 1.48 3.53 15.20
N ASP A 115 2.62 2.89 15.04
CA ASP A 115 3.91 3.58 14.88
C ASP A 115 4.04 4.21 13.48
N TYR A 116 3.34 3.64 12.48
CA TYR A 116 3.36 4.14 11.11
C TYR A 116 2.13 3.69 10.31
N ILE A 117 1.70 4.56 9.39
CA ILE A 117 0.58 4.28 8.47
C ILE A 117 1.09 4.32 7.04
N VAL A 118 0.74 3.29 6.26
CA VAL A 118 0.96 3.24 4.81
C VAL A 118 -0.38 3.33 4.08
N ASP A 119 -0.52 4.38 3.30
CA ASP A 119 -1.66 4.58 2.42
C ASP A 119 -1.34 4.07 1.00
N ALA A 120 -1.83 2.88 0.67
CA ALA A 120 -1.73 2.26 -0.65
C ALA A 120 -3.11 2.03 -1.31
N VAL A 121 -4.16 2.73 -0.83
CA VAL A 121 -5.50 2.69 -1.42
C VAL A 121 -5.55 3.48 -2.74
N ASP A 122 -6.51 3.18 -3.61
CA ASP A 122 -6.67 3.85 -4.92
C ASP A 122 -7.75 4.95 -4.94
N THR A 123 -8.53 5.09 -3.86
CA THR A 123 -9.65 6.01 -3.75
C THR A 123 -9.24 7.33 -3.08
N VAL A 124 -9.50 8.45 -3.74
CA VAL A 124 -9.11 9.80 -3.23
C VAL A 124 -9.77 10.11 -1.88
N THR A 125 -11.04 9.76 -1.70
CA THR A 125 -11.75 9.99 -0.43
C THR A 125 -11.08 9.26 0.73
N ALA A 126 -10.78 7.97 0.56
CA ALA A 126 -10.10 7.17 1.57
C ALA A 126 -8.69 7.72 1.88
N LYS A 127 -7.91 8.09 0.85
CA LYS A 127 -6.59 8.74 1.04
C LYS A 127 -6.66 10.00 1.90
N ILE A 128 -7.61 10.87 1.60
CA ILE A 128 -7.79 12.12 2.36
C ILE A 128 -8.17 11.81 3.80
N SER A 129 -9.09 10.88 4.02
CA SER A 129 -9.52 10.48 5.36
C SER A 129 -8.37 9.88 6.18
N LEU A 130 -7.56 9.00 5.59
CA LEU A 130 -6.35 8.44 6.23
C LEU A 130 -5.35 9.54 6.64
N VAL A 131 -5.08 10.49 5.74
CA VAL A 131 -4.17 11.61 6.05
C VAL A 131 -4.73 12.48 7.17
N MET A 132 -6.04 12.72 7.20
CA MET A 132 -6.66 13.52 8.27
C MET A 132 -6.63 12.79 9.61
N ALA A 133 -6.97 11.49 9.63
CA ALA A 133 -6.92 10.68 10.86
C ALA A 133 -5.48 10.58 11.40
N ALA A 134 -4.50 10.28 10.54
CA ALA A 134 -3.09 10.24 10.91
C ALA A 134 -2.60 11.58 11.49
N LYS A 135 -3.02 12.71 10.88
CA LYS A 135 -2.67 14.05 11.36
C LYS A 135 -3.32 14.35 12.73
N GLU A 136 -4.57 13.98 12.91
CA GLU A 136 -5.29 14.19 14.19
C GLU A 136 -4.62 13.45 15.34
N LYS A 137 -4.19 12.21 15.08
CA LYS A 137 -3.54 11.35 16.08
C LYS A 137 -2.00 11.50 16.12
N ASN A 138 -1.43 12.40 15.29
CA ASN A 138 0.02 12.62 15.16
C ASN A 138 0.82 11.37 14.79
N VAL A 139 0.23 10.45 14.01
CA VAL A 139 0.89 9.24 13.54
C VAL A 139 1.60 9.54 12.20
N PRO A 140 2.86 9.10 12.02
CA PRO A 140 3.55 9.19 10.74
C PRO A 140 2.80 8.45 9.64
N ILE A 141 2.70 9.07 8.45
CA ILE A 141 2.04 8.47 7.29
C ILE A 141 2.83 8.72 6.02
N ILE A 142 2.90 7.68 5.17
CA ILE A 142 3.38 7.78 3.80
C ILE A 142 2.29 7.33 2.83
N SER A 143 2.11 8.08 1.73
CA SER A 143 1.05 7.79 0.76
C SER A 143 1.62 7.45 -0.61
N SER A 144 1.17 6.34 -1.19
CA SER A 144 1.44 6.01 -2.59
C SER A 144 0.60 6.86 -3.52
N MET A 145 1.24 7.52 -4.48
CA MET A 145 0.52 8.16 -5.58
C MET A 145 0.27 7.17 -6.73
N GLY A 146 -0.20 7.64 -7.88
CA GLY A 146 -0.59 6.77 -8.99
C GLY A 146 0.57 5.94 -9.56
N ALA A 147 0.46 4.61 -9.49
CA ALA A 147 1.40 3.65 -10.07
C ALA A 147 0.88 2.96 -11.34
N GLY A 148 -0.34 3.24 -11.76
CA GLY A 148 -0.92 2.70 -13.00
C GLY A 148 -0.52 3.49 -14.25
N ASN A 149 -0.64 2.84 -15.43
CA ASN A 149 -0.37 3.43 -16.74
C ASN A 149 1.08 3.90 -16.90
N LYS A 150 2.04 3.11 -16.42
CA LYS A 150 3.46 3.42 -16.39
C LYS A 150 4.29 2.18 -16.71
N LEU A 151 5.49 2.39 -17.24
CA LEU A 151 6.45 1.35 -17.62
C LEU A 151 7.85 1.57 -17.05
N ASP A 152 8.15 2.77 -16.55
CA ASP A 152 9.47 3.10 -16.01
C ASP A 152 9.44 3.27 -14.49
N PRO A 153 9.78 2.22 -13.72
CA PRO A 153 9.81 2.29 -12.27
C PRO A 153 10.97 3.15 -11.72
N SER A 154 11.99 3.47 -12.53
CA SER A 154 13.11 4.31 -12.12
C SER A 154 12.71 5.76 -11.89
N GLN A 155 11.55 6.19 -12.39
CA GLN A 155 11.03 7.54 -12.21
C GLN A 155 10.25 7.74 -10.90
N PHE A 156 10.17 6.75 -10.04
CA PHE A 156 9.62 6.95 -8.70
C PHE A 156 10.54 7.79 -7.82
N LYS A 157 9.93 8.72 -7.09
CA LYS A 157 10.59 9.62 -6.14
C LYS A 157 9.83 9.70 -4.84
N VAL A 158 10.58 9.92 -3.76
CA VAL A 158 10.05 10.30 -2.46
C VAL A 158 10.08 11.82 -2.34
N ALA A 159 8.96 12.41 -1.98
CA ALA A 159 8.86 13.86 -1.81
C ALA A 159 7.75 14.26 -0.85
N ASP A 160 7.74 15.51 -0.44
CA ASP A 160 6.52 16.14 0.09
C ASP A 160 5.50 16.31 -1.04
N ILE A 161 4.21 16.11 -0.73
CA ILE A 161 3.11 16.21 -1.69
C ILE A 161 3.12 17.53 -2.46
N TYR A 162 3.52 18.63 -1.81
CA TYR A 162 3.56 19.95 -2.44
C TYR A 162 4.75 20.17 -3.37
N LYS A 163 5.75 19.29 -3.34
CA LYS A 163 6.90 19.27 -4.26
C LYS A 163 6.72 18.32 -5.45
N THR A 164 5.58 17.61 -5.53
CA THR A 164 5.30 16.67 -6.62
C THR A 164 4.93 17.40 -7.91
N LYS A 165 5.22 16.78 -9.06
CA LYS A 165 4.87 17.26 -10.39
C LYS A 165 4.39 16.08 -11.25
N VAL A 166 3.88 16.36 -12.46
CA VAL A 166 3.42 15.37 -13.45
C VAL A 166 2.23 14.52 -13.00
N CYS A 167 2.29 13.82 -11.87
CA CYS A 167 1.30 12.84 -11.43
C CYS A 167 -0.11 13.44 -11.23
N PRO A 168 -1.15 12.96 -11.97
CA PRO A 168 -2.51 13.50 -11.87
C PRO A 168 -3.13 13.30 -10.48
N LEU A 169 -2.92 12.13 -9.86
CA LEU A 169 -3.42 11.85 -8.51
C LEU A 169 -2.81 12.80 -7.49
N ALA A 170 -1.49 13.02 -7.55
CA ALA A 170 -0.82 13.97 -6.67
C ALA A 170 -1.36 15.40 -6.83
N LYS A 171 -1.73 15.80 -8.07
CA LYS A 171 -2.36 17.11 -8.33
C LYS A 171 -3.70 17.25 -7.60
N VAL A 172 -4.53 16.21 -7.63
CA VAL A 172 -5.81 16.18 -6.90
C VAL A 172 -5.57 16.22 -5.40
N MET A 173 -4.68 15.37 -4.88
CA MET A 173 -4.35 15.31 -3.44
C MET A 173 -3.83 16.66 -2.92
N ARG A 174 -2.92 17.31 -3.62
CA ARG A 174 -2.42 18.66 -3.24
C ARG A 174 -3.56 19.65 -3.06
N ARG A 175 -4.50 19.69 -4.02
CA ARG A 175 -5.63 20.61 -3.97
C ARG A 175 -6.52 20.33 -2.76
N GLU A 176 -6.87 19.08 -2.53
CA GLU A 176 -7.78 18.68 -1.46
C GLU A 176 -7.14 18.80 -0.07
N LEU A 177 -5.86 18.47 0.06
CA LEU A 177 -5.12 18.60 1.32
C LEU A 177 -4.86 20.08 1.70
N LYS A 178 -4.62 20.95 0.70
CA LYS A 178 -4.48 22.40 0.92
C LYS A 178 -5.76 23.01 1.53
N LYS A 179 -6.95 22.63 1.02
CA LYS A 179 -8.25 23.05 1.59
C LYS A 179 -8.40 22.65 3.06
N ARG A 180 -7.81 21.51 3.45
CA ARG A 180 -7.88 20.96 4.82
C ARG A 180 -6.70 21.39 5.70
N ARG A 181 -5.90 22.37 5.24
CA ARG A 181 -4.75 22.93 5.97
C ARG A 181 -3.72 21.85 6.38
N VAL A 182 -3.55 20.80 5.57
CA VAL A 182 -2.47 19.83 5.73
C VAL A 182 -1.19 20.47 5.20
N LYS A 183 -0.17 20.65 6.05
CA LYS A 183 1.06 21.39 5.71
C LYS A 183 2.08 20.53 4.96
N LYS A 184 2.10 19.20 5.21
CA LYS A 184 3.04 18.26 4.60
C LYS A 184 2.44 16.85 4.55
N LEU A 185 2.88 16.07 3.57
CA LEU A 185 2.62 14.63 3.47
C LEU A 185 3.75 13.99 2.69
N LYS A 186 4.43 13.01 3.28
CA LYS A 186 5.43 12.19 2.57
C LYS A 186 4.71 11.30 1.55
N VAL A 187 5.16 11.31 0.30
CA VAL A 187 4.58 10.51 -0.77
C VAL A 187 5.64 9.84 -1.63
N VAL A 188 5.27 8.70 -2.20
CA VAL A 188 5.99 8.08 -3.32
C VAL A 188 5.16 8.32 -4.59
N TYR A 189 5.77 8.97 -5.58
CA TYR A 189 5.12 9.32 -6.83
C TYR A 189 6.08 9.17 -8.02
N SER A 190 5.56 9.00 -9.21
CA SER A 190 6.37 8.92 -10.42
C SER A 190 6.26 10.19 -11.24
N GLU A 191 7.38 10.60 -11.85
CA GLU A 191 7.46 11.70 -12.82
C GLU A 191 7.22 11.23 -14.27
N GLU A 192 7.00 9.94 -14.47
CA GLU A 192 6.60 9.42 -15.78
C GLU A 192 5.19 9.90 -16.14
N MET A 193 5.02 10.41 -17.36
CA MET A 193 3.71 10.73 -17.91
C MET A 193 2.88 9.47 -18.07
N PRO A 194 1.64 9.42 -17.54
CA PRO A 194 0.79 8.25 -17.72
C PRO A 194 0.55 7.94 -19.20
N ILE A 195 0.79 6.69 -19.58
CA ILE A 195 0.53 6.18 -20.93
C ILE A 195 -0.97 6.01 -21.11
N LYS A 196 -1.50 6.41 -22.27
CA LYS A 196 -2.89 6.14 -22.60
C LYS A 196 -3.08 4.64 -22.79
N PRO A 197 -3.95 3.96 -22.01
CA PRO A 197 -4.21 2.53 -22.21
C PRO A 197 -4.65 2.26 -23.65
N LYS A 198 -4.18 1.15 -24.21
CA LYS A 198 -4.73 0.60 -25.45
C LYS A 198 -6.05 -0.05 -25.08
N ASP A 199 -7.15 0.68 -25.27
CA ASP A 199 -8.48 0.21 -24.90
C ASP A 199 -8.99 -0.76 -25.96
N ASP A 200 -9.00 -2.04 -25.63
CA ASP A 200 -9.73 -3.07 -26.36
C ASP A 200 -10.95 -3.43 -25.54
N MET A 201 -12.12 -2.97 -26.00
CA MET A 201 -13.40 -3.21 -25.33
C MET A 201 -13.68 -4.70 -25.11
N ALA A 202 -13.13 -5.60 -25.93
CA ALA A 202 -13.32 -7.05 -25.81
C ALA A 202 -12.55 -7.66 -24.62
N ASN A 203 -11.44 -7.03 -24.19
CA ASN A 203 -10.55 -7.52 -23.12
C ASN A 203 -10.61 -6.67 -21.84
N ASN A 204 -11.64 -5.85 -21.67
CA ASN A 204 -11.76 -4.95 -20.54
C ASN A 204 -12.61 -5.59 -19.42
N CYS A 205 -12.09 -5.56 -18.17
CA CYS A 205 -12.87 -6.02 -16.99
C CYS A 205 -14.17 -5.25 -16.77
N ARG A 206 -14.40 -4.11 -17.41
CA ARG A 206 -15.68 -3.38 -17.36
C ARG A 206 -16.77 -4.10 -18.12
N THR A 207 -16.46 -4.73 -19.24
CA THR A 207 -17.39 -5.45 -20.10
C THR A 207 -17.44 -6.93 -19.77
N ASN A 208 -16.33 -7.52 -19.37
CA ASN A 208 -16.17 -8.95 -19.07
C ASN A 208 -15.59 -9.15 -17.66
N CYS A 209 -16.39 -8.85 -16.63
CA CYS A 209 -15.94 -9.01 -15.24
C CYS A 209 -15.84 -10.50 -14.86
N ILE A 210 -14.65 -10.93 -14.45
CA ILE A 210 -14.34 -12.28 -13.94
C ILE A 210 -14.01 -12.26 -12.44
N CYS A 211 -14.51 -11.26 -11.72
CA CYS A 211 -14.32 -11.16 -10.27
C CYS A 211 -14.99 -12.32 -9.54
N PRO A 212 -14.43 -12.81 -8.43
CA PRO A 212 -15.04 -13.85 -7.62
C PRO A 212 -16.43 -13.43 -7.12
N PRO A 213 -17.36 -14.37 -6.92
CA PRO A 213 -18.67 -14.08 -6.35
C PRO A 213 -18.55 -13.37 -4.98
N GLY A 214 -19.39 -12.38 -4.74
CA GLY A 214 -19.41 -11.62 -3.48
C GLY A 214 -18.31 -10.53 -3.36
N ALA A 215 -17.66 -10.14 -4.46
CA ALA A 215 -16.84 -8.93 -4.47
C ALA A 215 -17.73 -7.69 -4.28
N GLN A 216 -17.47 -6.89 -3.24
CA GLN A 216 -18.30 -5.71 -2.94
C GLN A 216 -18.09 -4.58 -3.94
N HIS A 217 -16.86 -4.44 -4.49
CA HIS A 217 -16.51 -3.43 -5.48
C HIS A 217 -16.25 -4.07 -6.84
N LYS A 218 -17.19 -3.85 -7.79
CA LYS A 218 -17.07 -4.40 -9.15
C LYS A 218 -16.20 -3.51 -10.04
N CYS A 219 -15.36 -4.12 -10.85
CA CYS A 219 -14.57 -3.42 -11.87
C CYS A 219 -15.47 -2.62 -12.84
N THR A 220 -16.70 -3.03 -13.02
CA THR A 220 -17.72 -2.37 -13.86
C THR A 220 -18.09 -0.96 -13.41
N GLU A 221 -17.92 -0.64 -12.13
CA GLU A 221 -18.24 0.66 -11.53
C GLU A 221 -17.10 1.69 -11.65
N LYS A 222 -15.89 1.23 -11.97
CA LYS A 222 -14.74 2.14 -12.11
C LYS A 222 -14.81 2.90 -13.44
N ARG A 223 -14.58 4.23 -13.39
CA ARG A 223 -14.53 5.10 -14.58
C ARG A 223 -13.51 4.64 -15.63
N ALA A 224 -12.35 4.16 -15.19
CA ALA A 224 -11.32 3.58 -16.03
C ALA A 224 -10.53 2.55 -15.21
N ILE A 225 -10.09 1.47 -15.88
CA ILE A 225 -9.20 0.48 -15.30
C ILE A 225 -7.79 0.83 -15.79
N PRO A 226 -6.87 1.26 -14.92
CA PRO A 226 -5.52 1.57 -15.35
C PRO A 226 -4.78 0.29 -15.76
N GLY A 227 -4.00 0.38 -16.83
CA GLY A 227 -3.00 -0.63 -17.16
C GLY A 227 -1.95 -0.72 -16.06
N SER A 228 -1.38 -1.91 -15.87
CA SER A 228 -0.34 -2.12 -14.85
C SER A 228 0.55 -3.30 -15.23
N THR A 229 1.77 -3.29 -14.70
CA THR A 229 2.80 -4.33 -14.87
C THR A 229 3.25 -4.83 -13.51
N ALA A 230 4.03 -5.92 -13.49
CA ALA A 230 4.53 -6.48 -12.23
C ALA A 230 5.57 -5.56 -11.56
N PHE A 231 6.39 -4.87 -12.35
CA PHE A 231 7.59 -4.17 -11.88
C PHE A 231 7.36 -2.71 -11.49
N VAL A 232 6.27 -2.06 -11.92
CA VAL A 232 6.02 -0.65 -11.56
C VAL A 232 5.42 -0.51 -10.15
N PRO A 233 4.26 -1.10 -9.82
CA PRO A 233 3.70 -0.95 -8.49
C PRO A 233 4.54 -1.65 -7.40
N SER A 234 5.27 -2.72 -7.75
CA SER A 234 6.16 -3.40 -6.80
C SER A 234 7.31 -2.50 -6.35
N VAL A 235 7.96 -1.82 -7.29
CA VAL A 235 9.04 -0.87 -6.95
C VAL A 235 8.52 0.28 -6.09
N ALA A 236 7.35 0.81 -6.39
CA ALA A 236 6.72 1.82 -5.52
C ALA A 236 6.53 1.28 -4.09
N GLY A 237 6.05 0.05 -3.94
CA GLY A 237 5.89 -0.60 -2.64
C GLY A 237 7.21 -0.80 -1.89
N LEU A 238 8.25 -1.26 -2.58
CA LEU A 238 9.58 -1.43 -2.00
C LEU A 238 10.21 -0.11 -1.53
N ILE A 239 10.05 0.98 -2.32
CA ILE A 239 10.50 2.32 -1.93
C ILE A 239 9.75 2.79 -0.67
N ILE A 240 8.43 2.63 -0.62
CA ILE A 240 7.61 2.99 0.56
C ILE A 240 8.11 2.25 1.79
N ALA A 241 8.28 0.93 1.70
CA ALA A 241 8.76 0.13 2.83
C ALA A 241 10.14 0.59 3.32
N GLY A 242 11.06 0.88 2.38
CA GLY A 242 12.38 1.42 2.72
C GLY A 242 12.31 2.77 3.46
N GLU A 243 11.37 3.64 3.08
CA GLU A 243 11.13 4.91 3.80
C GLU A 243 10.55 4.69 5.19
N VAL A 244 9.59 3.76 5.33
CA VAL A 244 9.02 3.39 6.64
C VAL A 244 10.10 2.86 7.57
N VAL A 245 10.92 1.90 7.11
CA VAL A 245 12.04 1.35 7.90
C VAL A 245 13.01 2.46 8.35
N LYS A 246 13.41 3.34 7.42
CA LYS A 246 14.31 4.45 7.73
C LYS A 246 13.72 5.42 8.75
N ASP A 247 12.43 5.71 8.65
CA ASP A 247 11.77 6.62 9.59
C ASP A 247 11.63 5.99 10.97
N LEU A 248 11.25 4.72 11.07
CA LEU A 248 11.13 3.98 12.34
C LEU A 248 12.47 3.84 13.05
N CYS A 249 13.57 3.62 12.30
CA CYS A 249 14.91 3.47 12.88
C CYS A 249 15.58 4.80 13.30
N LYS A 250 15.05 5.96 12.87
CA LYS A 250 15.59 7.28 13.24
C LYS A 250 14.98 7.86 14.51
N ALA A 251 13.92 7.26 15.01
CA ALA A 251 13.16 7.75 16.16
C ALA A 251 13.80 7.41 17.50
#